data_8b6eca4f34d847bb54208f026232d8f9
#
_entry.id   8b6eca4f34d847bb54208f026232d8f9
#
_cell.length_a   1.000
_cell.length_b   1.000
_cell.length_c   1.000
_cell.angle_alpha   90.00
_cell.angle_beta   90.00
_cell.angle_gamma   90.00
#
_symmetry.space_group_name_H-M   'P 1'
#
loop_
_entity.id
_entity.type
_entity.pdbx_description
1 polymer ?
#
loop_
_entity_poly.entity_id
_entity_poly.type
_entity_poly.pdbx_seq_one_letter_code
_entity_poly.pdbx_strand_id
1 'polypeptide(L)'
;MDRAVEFFKKKVNDAAEEKEILQIKIVGDYDADGMNASAILYDAIISYLKANSLAEYAEVSVRLPRRYSEGYGLSKKIIDESESGLIITVDNGIAAIDAIKKAKDKGIDVIILDHHLSGEELPCADIIVDPHCEGMSTFKHYCGAGLAYRFAEMLITNKDLLDKLLVLAGIATVADVVPLIGANRYLVRQSLKLINRGIATSGVLALVRKMRLEKITAEDYGYKIGPVCNASGRLLDDGAMDIFHLLSQELDVFTLDYDEQLLKLHALADTVIERNVDRRRITEEALERSDALISQQCLADDAVYIIYDTQVSEGVMGIVAGKLAEKYMRPVIVFAHAQDGEKLKGSGRTYGNIHLKNQVLDPCKEYFFAYGGHAGAAGMTIPEKNLMLFRNKVRKLDIPVLYREKRILYDLEVTKEEIPELYEKMEFFAPFGEGNPEPVFFIRNLELSPVRGKFYEQNGSDGKSIKLFTMPYPSSGYQMAAEYLLMDAPKKIDMTFEVYTIYSHGKEHRRLRMLDFCASKNAETETSFKKGLSAMLNFM
;
A
#
# COMPACT_ATOMS: atom_id res chain seq x y z
N MET A 1 -25.22 -1.56 3.92
CA MET A 1 -25.11 -1.21 2.49
C MET A 1 -26.50 -0.93 1.89
N ASP A 2 -27.50 -1.83 2.01
CA ASP A 2 -28.87 -1.64 1.47
C ASP A 2 -29.46 -0.25 1.78
N ARG A 3 -29.42 0.17 3.04
CA ARG A 3 -29.92 1.49 3.45
C ARG A 3 -29.22 2.66 2.76
N ALA A 4 -27.92 2.53 2.44
CA ALA A 4 -27.19 3.58 1.75
C ALA A 4 -27.63 3.71 0.28
N VAL A 5 -27.80 2.57 -0.40
CA VAL A 5 -28.28 2.54 -1.78
C VAL A 5 -29.74 3.00 -1.89
N GLU A 6 -30.61 2.57 -0.96
CA GLU A 6 -32.00 3.03 -0.89
C GLU A 6 -32.11 4.52 -0.62
N PHE A 7 -31.31 5.05 0.31
CA PHE A 7 -31.28 6.48 0.61
C PHE A 7 -30.81 7.29 -0.60
N PHE A 8 -29.74 6.86 -1.27
CA PHE A 8 -29.27 7.47 -2.50
C PHE A 8 -30.36 7.49 -3.59
N LYS A 9 -30.97 6.33 -3.88
CA LYS A 9 -32.05 6.22 -4.88
C LYS A 9 -33.23 7.11 -4.55
N LYS A 10 -33.62 7.18 -3.28
CA LYS A 10 -34.69 8.06 -2.83
C LYS A 10 -34.36 9.51 -3.13
N LYS A 11 -33.17 9.99 -2.75
CA LYS A 11 -32.78 11.40 -2.96
C LYS A 11 -32.79 11.82 -4.44
N VAL A 12 -32.32 10.92 -5.32
CA VAL A 12 -32.35 11.19 -6.77
C VAL A 12 -33.79 11.20 -7.31
N ASN A 13 -34.65 10.28 -6.85
CA ASN A 13 -36.02 10.23 -7.27
C ASN A 13 -36.85 11.43 -6.74
N ASP A 14 -36.62 11.83 -5.49
CA ASP A 14 -37.27 13.03 -4.90
C ASP A 14 -36.93 14.27 -5.75
N ALA A 15 -35.66 14.47 -6.15
CA ALA A 15 -35.22 15.55 -7.00
C ALA A 15 -35.91 15.51 -8.41
N ALA A 16 -36.04 14.32 -8.98
CA ALA A 16 -36.72 14.15 -10.27
C ALA A 16 -38.22 14.44 -10.18
N GLU A 17 -38.89 14.04 -9.09
CA GLU A 17 -40.30 14.37 -8.85
C GLU A 17 -40.53 15.88 -8.66
N GLU A 18 -39.61 16.55 -7.94
CA GLU A 18 -39.62 18.00 -7.70
C GLU A 18 -39.10 18.80 -8.91
N LYS A 19 -38.53 18.14 -9.92
CA LYS A 19 -37.86 18.74 -11.09
C LYS A 19 -36.72 19.69 -10.72
N GLU A 20 -35.99 19.31 -9.69
CA GLU A 20 -34.79 20.01 -9.22
C GLU A 20 -33.52 19.22 -9.60
N ILE A 21 -32.37 19.89 -9.56
CA ILE A 21 -31.07 19.23 -9.81
C ILE A 21 -30.41 18.95 -8.47
N LEU A 22 -30.28 17.68 -8.11
CA LEU A 22 -29.54 17.25 -6.94
C LEU A 22 -28.03 17.38 -7.18
N GLN A 23 -27.36 18.19 -6.37
CA GLN A 23 -25.90 18.28 -6.36
C GLN A 23 -25.34 17.11 -5.59
N ILE A 24 -24.63 16.20 -6.26
CA ILE A 24 -23.97 15.03 -5.64
C ILE A 24 -22.47 15.26 -5.66
N LYS A 25 -21.86 15.28 -4.47
CA LYS A 25 -20.42 15.44 -4.33
C LYS A 25 -19.81 14.18 -3.69
N ILE A 26 -18.98 13.46 -4.44
CA ILE A 26 -18.18 12.35 -3.93
C ILE A 26 -16.89 12.93 -3.36
N VAL A 27 -16.60 12.66 -2.09
CA VAL A 27 -15.36 13.10 -1.45
C VAL A 27 -14.54 11.87 -1.08
N GLY A 28 -13.46 11.63 -1.82
CA GLY A 28 -12.52 10.53 -1.58
C GLY A 28 -11.33 10.95 -0.72
N ASP A 29 -10.28 10.12 -0.73
CA ASP A 29 -8.93 10.48 -0.26
C ASP A 29 -7.93 10.52 -1.43
N TYR A 30 -6.71 10.99 -1.15
CA TYR A 30 -5.64 11.24 -2.13
C TYR A 30 -4.71 10.04 -2.36
N ASP A 31 -4.98 8.89 -1.77
CA ASP A 31 -4.20 7.66 -1.99
C ASP A 31 -4.86 6.68 -2.96
N ALA A 32 -4.22 5.52 -3.18
CA ALA A 32 -4.70 4.56 -4.15
C ALA A 32 -6.09 4.02 -3.81
N ASP A 33 -6.44 3.86 -2.52
CA ASP A 33 -7.75 3.37 -2.13
C ASP A 33 -8.82 4.43 -2.38
N GLY A 34 -8.65 5.63 -1.84
CA GLY A 34 -9.60 6.74 -2.01
C GLY A 34 -9.85 7.12 -3.47
N MET A 35 -8.80 7.13 -4.31
CA MET A 35 -8.93 7.43 -5.75
C MET A 35 -9.69 6.35 -6.51
N ASN A 36 -9.36 5.05 -6.28
CA ASN A 36 -10.10 3.93 -6.90
C ASN A 36 -11.54 3.88 -6.40
N ALA A 37 -11.77 4.11 -5.10
CA ALA A 37 -13.11 4.16 -4.52
C ALA A 37 -13.97 5.27 -5.13
N SER A 38 -13.39 6.46 -5.32
CA SER A 38 -14.05 7.59 -5.96
C SER A 38 -14.41 7.30 -7.42
N ALA A 39 -13.50 6.66 -8.18
CA ALA A 39 -13.76 6.26 -9.56
C ALA A 39 -14.89 5.23 -9.64
N ILE A 40 -14.88 4.22 -8.76
CA ILE A 40 -15.94 3.20 -8.69
C ILE A 40 -17.31 3.83 -8.44
N LEU A 41 -17.41 4.72 -7.44
CA LEU A 41 -18.67 5.39 -7.11
C LEU A 41 -19.14 6.30 -8.24
N TYR A 42 -18.23 7.09 -8.80
CA TYR A 42 -18.56 8.01 -9.89
C TYR A 42 -19.14 7.27 -11.10
N ASP A 43 -18.43 6.26 -11.60
CA ASP A 43 -18.86 5.51 -12.77
C ASP A 43 -20.16 4.72 -12.52
N ALA A 44 -20.33 4.15 -11.31
CA ALA A 44 -21.56 3.46 -10.94
C ALA A 44 -22.76 4.42 -10.87
N ILE A 45 -22.59 5.59 -10.26
CA ILE A 45 -23.66 6.60 -10.14
C ILE A 45 -24.03 7.13 -11.51
N ILE A 46 -23.06 7.52 -12.36
CA ILE A 46 -23.32 7.97 -13.72
C ILE A 46 -24.05 6.89 -14.55
N SER A 47 -23.63 5.63 -14.42
CA SER A 47 -24.29 4.50 -15.09
C SER A 47 -25.74 4.33 -14.64
N TYR A 48 -26.00 4.42 -13.33
CA TYR A 48 -27.34 4.35 -12.75
C TYR A 48 -28.25 5.49 -13.26
N LEU A 49 -27.77 6.72 -13.21
CA LEU A 49 -28.51 7.90 -13.64
C LEU A 49 -28.90 7.81 -15.12
N LYS A 50 -27.95 7.40 -15.97
CA LYS A 50 -28.21 7.20 -17.42
C LYS A 50 -29.23 6.08 -17.66
N ALA A 51 -29.06 4.93 -17.01
CA ALA A 51 -29.93 3.77 -17.21
C ALA A 51 -31.41 4.01 -16.78
N ASN A 52 -31.63 4.94 -15.84
CA ASN A 52 -32.96 5.27 -15.33
C ASN A 52 -33.52 6.61 -15.86
N SER A 53 -32.84 7.23 -16.83
CA SER A 53 -33.23 8.55 -17.37
C SER A 53 -33.30 9.66 -16.31
N LEU A 54 -32.39 9.61 -15.34
CA LEU A 54 -32.32 10.56 -14.22
C LEU A 54 -31.13 11.54 -14.35
N ALA A 55 -30.38 11.46 -15.45
CA ALA A 55 -29.15 12.25 -15.63
C ALA A 55 -29.38 13.78 -15.67
N GLU A 56 -30.58 14.23 -16.04
CA GLU A 56 -30.93 15.65 -16.02
C GLU A 56 -31.32 16.19 -14.63
N TYR A 57 -31.54 15.31 -13.65
CA TYR A 57 -31.93 15.65 -12.28
C TYR A 57 -30.80 15.49 -11.26
N ALA A 58 -29.57 15.20 -11.70
CA ALA A 58 -28.44 15.09 -10.81
C ALA A 58 -27.14 15.56 -11.48
N GLU A 59 -26.37 16.36 -10.77
CA GLU A 59 -25.02 16.77 -11.16
C GLU A 59 -24.02 16.10 -10.21
N VAL A 60 -23.12 15.28 -10.76
CA VAL A 60 -22.15 14.51 -9.98
C VAL A 60 -20.76 15.09 -10.12
N SER A 61 -20.15 15.42 -9.01
CA SER A 61 -18.77 15.91 -8.93
C SER A 61 -17.92 15.05 -8.00
N VAL A 62 -16.61 15.03 -8.26
CA VAL A 62 -15.63 14.36 -7.38
C VAL A 62 -14.66 15.38 -6.83
N ARG A 63 -14.38 15.29 -5.54
CA ARG A 63 -13.46 16.15 -4.83
C ARG A 63 -12.49 15.29 -4.01
N LEU A 64 -11.22 15.31 -4.36
CA LEU A 64 -10.17 14.72 -3.57
C LEU A 64 -9.46 15.81 -2.76
N PRO A 65 -9.15 15.59 -1.49
CA PRO A 65 -8.49 16.60 -0.67
C PRO A 65 -7.07 16.86 -1.16
N ARG A 66 -6.62 18.11 -0.99
CA ARG A 66 -5.24 18.49 -1.26
C ARG A 66 -4.36 18.11 -0.07
N ARG A 67 -3.41 17.23 -0.32
CA ARG A 67 -2.60 16.61 0.74
C ARG A 67 -1.91 17.60 1.66
N TYR A 68 -1.34 18.66 1.09
CA TYR A 68 -0.51 19.60 1.83
C TYR A 68 -1.29 20.76 2.42
N SER A 69 -2.26 21.29 1.67
CA SER A 69 -3.01 22.49 2.05
C SER A 69 -4.33 22.19 2.78
N GLU A 70 -4.89 20.98 2.66
CA GLU A 70 -6.18 20.63 3.27
C GLU A 70 -6.09 19.44 4.23
N GLY A 71 -5.10 18.56 4.05
CA GLY A 71 -4.92 17.37 4.88
C GLY A 71 -5.73 16.18 4.38
N TYR A 72 -6.21 15.33 5.29
CA TYR A 72 -6.88 14.07 5.00
C TYR A 72 -8.41 14.23 4.97
N GLY A 73 -9.04 13.65 3.97
CA GLY A 73 -10.49 13.41 3.90
C GLY A 73 -11.37 14.67 3.91
N LEU A 74 -12.60 14.51 4.37
CA LEU A 74 -13.59 15.58 4.41
C LEU A 74 -13.23 16.66 5.42
N SER A 75 -13.07 17.89 4.96
CA SER A 75 -12.76 19.06 5.78
C SER A 75 -13.88 20.12 5.77
N LYS A 76 -13.88 21.02 6.77
CA LYS A 76 -14.80 22.16 6.81
C LYS A 76 -14.71 23.05 5.57
N LYS A 77 -13.52 23.13 4.93
CA LYS A 77 -13.30 23.88 3.71
C LYS A 77 -14.04 23.25 2.52
N ILE A 78 -13.97 21.90 2.39
CA ILE A 78 -14.72 21.18 1.33
C ILE A 78 -16.23 21.37 1.50
N ILE A 79 -16.74 21.41 2.75
CA ILE A 79 -18.15 21.72 3.02
C ILE A 79 -18.49 23.15 2.61
N ASP A 80 -17.58 24.11 2.77
CA ASP A 80 -17.82 25.51 2.34
C ASP A 80 -17.97 25.63 0.82
N GLU A 81 -17.37 24.74 0.06
CA GLU A 81 -17.51 24.64 -1.40
C GLU A 81 -18.88 24.07 -1.85
N SER A 82 -19.75 23.67 -0.91
CA SER A 82 -21.07 23.06 -1.19
C SER A 82 -22.17 23.89 -0.53
N GLU A 83 -23.24 24.19 -1.29
CA GLU A 83 -24.38 24.96 -0.77
C GLU A 83 -25.51 24.05 -0.28
N SER A 84 -25.80 22.99 -1.03
CA SER A 84 -26.87 22.02 -0.74
C SER A 84 -26.58 20.68 -1.42
N GLY A 85 -27.44 19.68 -1.22
CA GLY A 85 -27.42 18.42 -1.94
C GLY A 85 -26.95 17.24 -1.11
N LEU A 86 -26.25 16.28 -1.73
CA LEU A 86 -25.80 15.02 -1.13
C LEU A 86 -24.28 14.92 -1.20
N ILE A 87 -23.62 14.73 -0.07
CA ILE A 87 -22.21 14.36 0.01
C ILE A 87 -22.10 12.85 0.26
N ILE A 88 -21.28 12.17 -0.53
CA ILE A 88 -20.92 10.77 -0.30
C ILE A 88 -19.43 10.75 -0.04
N THR A 89 -19.01 10.48 1.20
CA THR A 89 -17.59 10.25 1.49
C THR A 89 -17.24 8.80 1.22
N VAL A 90 -16.03 8.56 0.73
CA VAL A 90 -15.52 7.21 0.52
C VAL A 90 -14.05 7.14 0.91
N ASP A 91 -13.68 6.09 1.66
CA ASP A 91 -12.37 5.92 2.26
C ASP A 91 -12.00 7.05 3.25
N ASN A 92 -12.98 7.73 3.74
CA ASN A 92 -12.87 8.75 4.79
C ASN A 92 -14.27 9.11 5.32
N GLY A 93 -14.31 9.93 6.37
CA GLY A 93 -15.55 10.50 6.87
C GLY A 93 -15.89 10.09 8.30
N ILE A 94 -15.52 8.87 8.74
CA ILE A 94 -15.86 8.38 10.08
C ILE A 94 -15.26 9.23 11.20
N ALA A 95 -14.11 9.85 10.96
CA ALA A 95 -13.45 10.76 11.89
C ALA A 95 -13.77 12.25 11.67
N ALA A 96 -14.55 12.60 10.62
CA ALA A 96 -14.80 13.97 10.20
C ALA A 96 -15.99 14.64 10.95
N ILE A 97 -16.11 14.44 12.26
CA ILE A 97 -17.25 14.84 13.09
C ILE A 97 -17.65 16.30 12.88
N ASP A 98 -16.69 17.21 13.00
CA ASP A 98 -16.92 18.65 12.86
C ASP A 98 -17.35 19.09 11.45
N ALA A 99 -16.77 18.44 10.42
CA ALA A 99 -17.11 18.77 9.03
C ALA A 99 -18.51 18.27 8.70
N ILE A 100 -18.86 17.06 9.16
CA ILE A 100 -20.21 16.50 8.95
C ILE A 100 -21.27 17.29 9.71
N LYS A 101 -20.99 17.69 10.95
CA LYS A 101 -21.88 18.59 11.70
C LYS A 101 -22.14 19.87 10.91
N LYS A 102 -21.09 20.49 10.37
CA LYS A 102 -21.24 21.70 9.54
C LYS A 102 -22.05 21.41 8.26
N ALA A 103 -21.91 20.25 7.65
CA ALA A 103 -22.73 19.86 6.49
C ALA A 103 -24.21 19.77 6.87
N LYS A 104 -24.52 19.13 8.02
CA LYS A 104 -25.91 19.03 8.52
C LYS A 104 -26.49 20.40 8.89
N ASP A 105 -25.69 21.30 9.49
CA ASP A 105 -26.10 22.68 9.78
C ASP A 105 -26.46 23.48 8.50
N LYS A 106 -25.89 23.11 7.35
CA LYS A 106 -26.21 23.65 6.01
C LYS A 106 -27.36 22.93 5.30
N GLY A 107 -27.93 21.89 5.91
CA GLY A 107 -28.98 21.08 5.28
C GLY A 107 -28.47 20.09 4.22
N ILE A 108 -27.16 19.82 4.18
CA ILE A 108 -26.55 18.86 3.27
C ILE A 108 -26.70 17.45 3.84
N ASP A 109 -27.19 16.52 3.02
CA ASP A 109 -27.25 15.10 3.39
C ASP A 109 -25.90 14.41 3.22
N VAL A 110 -25.58 13.44 4.07
CA VAL A 110 -24.27 12.79 4.09
C VAL A 110 -24.40 11.27 4.18
N ILE A 111 -23.78 10.57 3.22
CA ILE A 111 -23.50 9.12 3.28
C ILE A 111 -22.00 8.93 3.52
N ILE A 112 -21.64 8.10 4.50
CA ILE A 112 -20.26 7.70 4.77
C ILE A 112 -20.07 6.25 4.33
N LEU A 113 -19.07 6.01 3.47
CA LEU A 113 -18.55 4.68 3.13
C LEU A 113 -17.07 4.64 3.58
N ASP A 114 -16.81 4.16 4.79
CA ASP A 114 -15.47 4.21 5.39
C ASP A 114 -15.11 2.87 6.03
N HIS A 115 -13.83 2.63 6.24
CA HIS A 115 -13.29 1.41 6.83
C HIS A 115 -12.26 1.68 7.95
N HIS A 116 -12.04 2.95 8.27
CA HIS A 116 -11.16 3.35 9.36
C HIS A 116 -11.82 3.11 10.73
N LEU A 117 -10.98 2.98 11.75
CA LEU A 117 -11.49 2.83 13.12
C LEU A 117 -12.21 4.11 13.56
N SER A 118 -13.42 3.99 14.01
CA SER A 118 -14.17 5.10 14.60
C SER A 118 -13.54 5.57 15.91
N GLY A 119 -13.69 6.86 16.21
CA GLY A 119 -13.45 7.38 17.55
C GLY A 119 -14.52 6.95 18.57
N GLU A 120 -14.51 7.59 19.73
CA GLU A 120 -15.53 7.35 20.78
C GLU A 120 -16.92 7.87 20.36
N GLU A 121 -16.95 8.88 19.48
CA GLU A 121 -18.16 9.50 18.95
C GLU A 121 -18.26 9.28 17.45
N LEU A 122 -19.46 8.94 16.97
CA LEU A 122 -19.75 8.82 15.55
C LEU A 122 -20.25 10.15 14.98
N PRO A 123 -19.92 10.49 13.73
CA PRO A 123 -20.45 11.68 13.07
C PRO A 123 -21.97 11.58 12.84
N CYS A 124 -22.65 12.73 12.84
CA CYS A 124 -24.10 12.83 12.64
C CYS A 124 -24.52 12.75 11.16
N ALA A 125 -23.96 11.81 10.41
CA ALA A 125 -24.34 11.54 9.03
C ALA A 125 -25.70 10.85 8.92
N ASP A 126 -26.38 10.98 7.78
CA ASP A 126 -27.67 10.31 7.55
C ASP A 126 -27.50 8.80 7.43
N ILE A 127 -26.45 8.37 6.77
CA ILE A 127 -26.09 6.96 6.64
C ILE A 127 -24.57 6.79 6.91
N ILE A 128 -24.24 5.81 7.75
CA ILE A 128 -22.88 5.35 7.96
C ILE A 128 -22.80 3.89 7.52
N VAL A 129 -21.86 3.58 6.65
CA VAL A 129 -21.46 2.22 6.27
C VAL A 129 -19.99 2.07 6.60
N ASP A 130 -19.72 1.52 7.78
CA ASP A 130 -18.37 1.21 8.22
C ASP A 130 -18.37 -0.18 8.88
N PRO A 131 -17.58 -1.14 8.38
CA PRO A 131 -17.54 -2.49 8.93
C PRO A 131 -17.14 -2.55 10.40
N HIS A 132 -16.40 -1.55 10.91
CA HIS A 132 -15.95 -1.49 12.31
C HIS A 132 -17.05 -1.05 13.27
N CYS A 133 -18.08 -0.36 12.80
CA CYS A 133 -19.22 0.00 13.62
C CYS A 133 -19.99 -1.25 14.09
N GLU A 134 -20.55 -1.17 15.30
CA GLU A 134 -21.25 -2.29 15.93
C GLU A 134 -22.45 -2.74 15.09
N GLY A 135 -22.57 -4.05 14.88
CA GLY A 135 -23.67 -4.68 14.15
C GLY A 135 -23.66 -4.49 12.62
N MET A 136 -22.69 -3.75 12.04
CA MET A 136 -22.69 -3.42 10.61
C MET A 136 -22.21 -4.56 9.71
N SER A 137 -21.18 -5.29 10.11
CA SER A 137 -20.61 -6.38 9.29
C SER A 137 -19.92 -7.44 10.13
N THR A 138 -19.96 -8.68 9.67
CA THR A 138 -19.13 -9.78 10.21
C THR A 138 -17.73 -9.78 9.61
N PHE A 139 -17.55 -9.22 8.42
CA PHE A 139 -16.25 -9.05 7.75
C PHE A 139 -15.78 -7.61 7.91
N LYS A 140 -14.67 -7.41 8.62
CA LYS A 140 -14.17 -6.10 9.06
C LYS A 140 -13.05 -5.53 8.18
N HIS A 141 -12.61 -6.25 7.15
CA HIS A 141 -11.36 -5.96 6.45
C HIS A 141 -11.51 -5.36 5.05
N TYR A 142 -12.70 -4.86 4.69
CA TYR A 142 -12.82 -4.13 3.43
C TYR A 142 -11.96 -2.86 3.46
N CYS A 143 -11.36 -2.49 2.33
CA CYS A 143 -10.87 -1.14 2.07
C CYS A 143 -12.00 -0.25 1.52
N GLY A 144 -11.78 1.06 1.40
CA GLY A 144 -12.77 2.02 0.89
C GLY A 144 -13.30 1.65 -0.51
N ALA A 145 -12.40 1.26 -1.43
CA ALA A 145 -12.79 0.82 -2.78
C ALA A 145 -13.58 -0.51 -2.76
N GLY A 146 -13.29 -1.39 -1.81
CA GLY A 146 -14.08 -2.60 -1.59
C GLY A 146 -15.52 -2.27 -1.19
N LEU A 147 -15.73 -1.28 -0.33
CA LEU A 147 -17.05 -0.80 0.06
C LEU A 147 -17.75 -0.08 -1.10
N ALA A 148 -17.04 0.76 -1.84
CA ALA A 148 -17.55 1.43 -3.04
C ALA A 148 -18.03 0.40 -4.09
N TYR A 149 -17.27 -0.67 -4.29
CA TYR A 149 -17.67 -1.76 -5.18
C TYR A 149 -18.93 -2.48 -4.69
N ARG A 150 -19.05 -2.74 -3.38
CA ARG A 150 -20.28 -3.31 -2.80
C ARG A 150 -21.50 -2.40 -2.98
N PHE A 151 -21.30 -1.08 -2.90
CA PHE A 151 -22.34 -0.11 -3.22
C PHE A 151 -22.72 -0.18 -4.71
N ALA A 152 -21.73 -0.23 -5.61
CA ALA A 152 -21.94 -0.34 -7.05
C ALA A 152 -22.71 -1.61 -7.44
N GLU A 153 -22.35 -2.79 -6.89
CA GLU A 153 -23.04 -4.08 -7.12
C GLU A 153 -24.55 -4.03 -6.79
N MET A 154 -24.93 -3.21 -5.81
CA MET A 154 -26.33 -3.06 -5.40
C MET A 154 -27.04 -1.94 -6.17
N LEU A 155 -26.28 -1.01 -6.76
CA LEU A 155 -26.82 0.14 -7.47
C LEU A 155 -27.11 -0.19 -8.94
N ILE A 156 -26.21 -0.86 -9.63
CA ILE A 156 -26.27 -1.09 -11.08
C ILE A 156 -26.32 -2.58 -11.44
N THR A 157 -26.88 -2.88 -12.60
CA THR A 157 -26.97 -4.25 -13.17
C THR A 157 -26.06 -4.46 -14.38
N ASN A 158 -25.35 -3.41 -14.83
CA ASN A 158 -24.42 -3.48 -15.95
C ASN A 158 -23.18 -4.30 -15.56
N LYS A 159 -23.18 -5.56 -15.99
CA LYS A 159 -22.13 -6.51 -15.62
C LYS A 159 -20.76 -6.14 -16.20
N ASP A 160 -20.72 -5.63 -17.42
CA ASP A 160 -19.45 -5.27 -18.07
C ASP A 160 -18.77 -4.13 -17.33
N LEU A 161 -19.55 -3.14 -16.84
CA LEU A 161 -19.04 -2.08 -15.99
C LEU A 161 -18.63 -2.64 -14.62
N LEU A 162 -19.46 -3.46 -13.98
CA LEU A 162 -19.11 -4.08 -12.69
C LEU A 162 -17.82 -4.89 -12.76
N ASP A 163 -17.57 -5.63 -13.84
CA ASP A 163 -16.33 -6.38 -14.03
C ASP A 163 -15.11 -5.43 -14.11
N LYS A 164 -15.24 -4.27 -14.74
CA LYS A 164 -14.17 -3.25 -14.77
C LYS A 164 -13.96 -2.59 -13.40
N LEU A 165 -15.04 -2.23 -12.70
CA LEU A 165 -14.98 -1.65 -11.36
C LEU A 165 -14.40 -2.64 -10.33
N LEU A 166 -14.64 -3.94 -10.51
CA LEU A 166 -14.03 -4.98 -9.70
C LEU A 166 -12.50 -4.98 -9.80
N VAL A 167 -11.96 -4.61 -10.97
CA VAL A 167 -10.50 -4.50 -11.13
C VAL A 167 -9.96 -3.34 -10.31
N LEU A 168 -10.63 -2.18 -10.29
CA LEU A 168 -10.24 -1.05 -9.45
C LEU A 168 -10.26 -1.42 -7.97
N ALA A 169 -11.33 -2.09 -7.51
CA ALA A 169 -11.43 -2.57 -6.14
C ALA A 169 -10.32 -3.57 -5.77
N GLY A 170 -9.91 -4.45 -6.72
CA GLY A 170 -8.82 -5.39 -6.51
C GLY A 170 -7.46 -4.72 -6.39
N ILE A 171 -7.17 -3.71 -7.22
CA ILE A 171 -5.95 -2.90 -7.13
C ILE A 171 -5.87 -2.21 -5.78
N ALA A 172 -6.95 -1.54 -5.37
CA ALA A 172 -7.03 -0.81 -4.11
C ALA A 172 -6.86 -1.73 -2.89
N THR A 173 -7.57 -2.87 -2.86
CA THR A 173 -7.49 -3.85 -1.77
C THR A 173 -6.04 -4.29 -1.48
N VAL A 174 -5.22 -4.48 -2.53
CA VAL A 174 -3.81 -4.84 -2.36
C VAL A 174 -2.96 -3.61 -2.02
N ALA A 175 -3.24 -2.46 -2.62
CA ALA A 175 -2.47 -1.23 -2.41
C ALA A 175 -2.64 -0.64 -1.00
N ASP A 176 -3.80 -0.83 -0.39
CA ASP A 176 -4.12 -0.42 0.99
C ASP A 176 -3.65 -1.44 2.05
N VAL A 177 -3.07 -2.55 1.62
CA VAL A 177 -2.47 -3.58 2.49
C VAL A 177 -3.49 -4.18 3.49
N VAL A 178 -4.75 -4.27 3.11
CA VAL A 178 -5.76 -4.97 3.92
C VAL A 178 -5.66 -6.49 3.76
N PRO A 179 -6.04 -7.29 4.80
CA PRO A 179 -5.88 -8.73 4.77
C PRO A 179 -6.56 -9.41 3.58
N LEU A 180 -5.81 -10.21 2.80
CA LEU A 180 -6.29 -11.00 1.66
C LEU A 180 -6.92 -12.32 2.13
N ILE A 181 -7.94 -12.20 2.97
CA ILE A 181 -8.76 -13.30 3.48
C ILE A 181 -10.23 -13.12 3.07
N GLY A 182 -11.03 -14.17 3.14
CA GLY A 182 -12.47 -14.11 2.90
C GLY A 182 -12.86 -13.34 1.63
N ALA A 183 -13.68 -12.30 1.79
CA ALA A 183 -14.19 -11.48 0.70
C ALA A 183 -13.08 -10.75 -0.08
N ASN A 184 -12.07 -10.19 0.59
CA ASN A 184 -10.96 -9.50 -0.05
C ASN A 184 -10.16 -10.43 -0.96
N ARG A 185 -9.86 -11.64 -0.47
CA ARG A 185 -9.15 -12.64 -1.30
C ARG A 185 -9.95 -13.02 -2.53
N TYR A 186 -11.27 -13.22 -2.38
CA TYR A 186 -12.15 -13.50 -3.52
C TYR A 186 -12.15 -12.36 -4.52
N LEU A 187 -12.32 -11.12 -4.06
CA LEU A 187 -12.35 -9.91 -4.87
C LEU A 187 -11.05 -9.76 -5.68
N VAL A 188 -9.89 -9.83 -5.01
CA VAL A 188 -8.57 -9.72 -5.69
C VAL A 188 -8.37 -10.87 -6.68
N ARG A 189 -8.77 -12.10 -6.34
CA ARG A 189 -8.67 -13.25 -7.26
C ARG A 189 -9.50 -13.08 -8.52
N GLN A 190 -10.73 -12.55 -8.41
CA GLN A 190 -11.56 -12.26 -9.59
C GLN A 190 -11.01 -11.08 -10.40
N SER A 191 -10.59 -10.01 -9.73
CA SER A 191 -9.94 -8.85 -10.35
C SER A 191 -8.74 -9.27 -11.21
N LEU A 192 -7.84 -10.10 -10.67
CA LEU A 192 -6.68 -10.62 -11.40
C LEU A 192 -7.08 -11.47 -12.62
N LYS A 193 -8.16 -12.24 -12.54
CA LYS A 193 -8.67 -12.97 -13.70
C LYS A 193 -9.19 -12.06 -14.81
N LEU A 194 -9.88 -10.99 -14.43
CA LEU A 194 -10.46 -10.02 -15.38
C LEU A 194 -9.37 -9.22 -16.08
N ILE A 195 -8.47 -8.61 -15.34
CA ILE A 195 -7.40 -7.78 -15.91
C ILE A 195 -6.47 -8.59 -16.83
N ASN A 196 -6.17 -9.85 -16.49
CA ASN A 196 -5.38 -10.75 -17.33
C ASN A 196 -6.13 -11.23 -18.60
N ARG A 197 -7.43 -10.96 -18.69
CA ARG A 197 -8.25 -11.12 -19.91
C ARG A 197 -8.41 -9.82 -20.69
N GLY A 198 -7.78 -8.74 -20.23
CA GLY A 198 -7.92 -7.40 -20.81
C GLY A 198 -9.22 -6.68 -20.44
N ILE A 199 -9.89 -7.10 -19.36
CA ILE A 199 -11.10 -6.47 -18.84
C ILE A 199 -10.70 -5.57 -17.67
N ALA A 200 -10.70 -4.27 -17.91
CA ALA A 200 -10.49 -3.19 -16.94
C ALA A 200 -10.92 -1.87 -17.57
N THR A 201 -10.89 -0.77 -16.83
CA THR A 201 -11.10 0.56 -17.40
C THR A 201 -10.00 0.91 -18.40
N SER A 202 -10.30 1.76 -19.36
CA SER A 202 -9.36 2.17 -20.41
C SER A 202 -8.05 2.72 -19.85
N GLY A 203 -8.13 3.47 -18.74
CA GLY A 203 -6.97 4.03 -18.05
C GLY A 203 -6.08 2.96 -17.40
N VAL A 204 -6.67 1.96 -16.73
CA VAL A 204 -5.91 0.83 -16.16
C VAL A 204 -5.22 0.04 -17.27
N LEU A 205 -5.90 -0.21 -18.40
CA LEU A 205 -5.29 -0.89 -19.54
C LEU A 205 -4.14 -0.08 -20.16
N ALA A 206 -4.27 1.25 -20.20
CA ALA A 206 -3.19 2.14 -20.65
C ALA A 206 -1.96 2.02 -19.71
N LEU A 207 -2.15 2.06 -18.38
CA LEU A 207 -1.08 1.83 -17.42
C LEU A 207 -0.39 0.48 -17.62
N VAL A 208 -1.15 -0.60 -17.69
CA VAL A 208 -0.63 -1.97 -17.88
C VAL A 208 0.24 -2.06 -19.14
N ARG A 209 -0.23 -1.49 -20.26
CA ARG A 209 0.51 -1.47 -21.53
C ARG A 209 1.80 -0.66 -21.44
N LYS A 210 1.73 0.57 -20.88
CA LYS A 210 2.89 1.46 -20.73
C LYS A 210 3.94 0.88 -19.78
N MET A 211 3.52 0.22 -18.71
CA MET A 211 4.39 -0.47 -17.77
C MET A 211 4.89 -1.83 -18.29
N ARG A 212 4.41 -2.28 -19.46
CA ARG A 212 4.78 -3.56 -20.10
C ARG A 212 4.56 -4.77 -19.20
N LEU A 213 3.42 -4.80 -18.49
CA LEU A 213 3.06 -5.94 -17.67
C LEU A 213 2.39 -7.01 -18.54
N GLU A 214 2.90 -8.24 -18.52
CA GLU A 214 2.41 -9.33 -19.37
C GLU A 214 1.37 -10.21 -18.65
N LYS A 215 1.70 -10.71 -17.46
CA LYS A 215 0.78 -11.42 -16.58
C LYS A 215 0.78 -10.72 -15.23
N ILE A 216 -0.36 -10.18 -14.86
CA ILE A 216 -0.52 -9.35 -13.67
C ILE A 216 -0.81 -10.22 -12.46
N THR A 217 -0.10 -9.97 -11.38
CA THR A 217 -0.22 -10.64 -10.09
C THR A 217 -0.60 -9.65 -8.98
N ALA A 218 -0.90 -10.13 -7.78
CA ALA A 218 -1.12 -9.27 -6.62
C ALA A 218 0.14 -8.46 -6.27
N GLU A 219 1.34 -9.01 -6.48
CA GLU A 219 2.60 -8.29 -6.31
C GLU A 219 2.68 -7.07 -7.25
N ASP A 220 2.20 -7.18 -8.50
CA ASP A 220 2.13 -6.04 -9.43
C ASP A 220 1.15 -4.97 -8.96
N TYR A 221 0.03 -5.33 -8.35
CA TYR A 221 -0.90 -4.38 -7.72
C TYR A 221 -0.22 -3.62 -6.59
N GLY A 222 0.44 -4.33 -5.66
CA GLY A 222 1.07 -3.73 -4.48
C GLY A 222 2.35 -2.94 -4.77
N TYR A 223 3.19 -3.42 -5.70
CA TYR A 223 4.55 -2.86 -5.90
C TYR A 223 4.74 -2.09 -7.21
N LYS A 224 3.79 -2.18 -8.15
CA LYS A 224 3.89 -1.46 -9.43
C LYS A 224 2.71 -0.50 -9.65
N ILE A 225 1.47 -0.99 -9.71
CA ILE A 225 0.30 -0.15 -10.03
C ILE A 225 -0.07 0.76 -8.85
N GLY A 226 -0.23 0.23 -7.65
CA GLY A 226 -0.54 1.00 -6.45
C GLY A 226 0.45 2.15 -6.18
N PRO A 227 1.78 1.91 -6.22
CA PRO A 227 2.78 2.99 -6.13
C PRO A 227 2.68 4.06 -7.23
N VAL A 228 2.27 3.73 -8.46
CA VAL A 228 2.00 4.73 -9.52
C VAL A 228 0.79 5.58 -9.14
N CYS A 229 -0.30 4.95 -8.69
CA CYS A 229 -1.47 5.69 -8.20
C CYS A 229 -1.07 6.64 -7.06
N ASN A 230 -0.36 6.15 -6.05
CA ASN A 230 0.03 6.94 -4.89
C ASN A 230 1.03 8.08 -5.18
N ALA A 231 1.78 8.03 -6.29
CA ALA A 231 2.89 8.94 -6.53
C ALA A 231 2.44 10.39 -6.75
N SER A 232 1.37 10.59 -7.54
CA SER A 232 0.88 11.92 -7.87
C SER A 232 0.41 12.70 -6.64
N GLY A 233 -0.39 12.08 -5.76
CA GLY A 233 -0.83 12.68 -4.50
C GLY A 233 0.29 12.85 -3.45
N ARG A 234 1.48 12.24 -3.66
CA ARG A 234 2.66 12.46 -2.83
C ARG A 234 3.56 13.58 -3.32
N LEU A 235 3.55 13.90 -4.59
CA LEU A 235 4.41 14.93 -5.19
C LEU A 235 3.70 16.27 -5.39
N LEU A 236 2.41 16.24 -5.69
CA LEU A 236 1.59 17.41 -6.01
C LEU A 236 0.40 17.51 -5.06
N ASP A 237 0.02 18.73 -4.71
CA ASP A 237 -1.08 19.00 -3.77
C ASP A 237 -2.46 18.58 -4.33
N ASP A 238 -2.64 18.68 -5.64
CA ASP A 238 -3.85 18.30 -6.39
C ASP A 238 -3.65 17.06 -7.29
N GLY A 239 -2.49 16.40 -7.19
CA GLY A 239 -2.10 15.31 -8.10
C GLY A 239 -2.99 14.07 -8.07
N ALA A 240 -3.78 13.89 -7.02
CA ALA A 240 -4.74 12.79 -6.91
C ALA A 240 -5.85 12.86 -7.97
N MET A 241 -6.25 14.05 -8.41
CA MET A 241 -7.28 14.22 -9.45
C MET A 241 -6.84 13.66 -10.81
N ASP A 242 -5.55 13.72 -11.15
CA ASP A 242 -5.03 13.12 -12.39
C ASP A 242 -5.20 11.59 -12.40
N ILE A 243 -5.01 10.96 -11.24
CA ILE A 243 -5.22 9.51 -11.08
C ILE A 243 -6.71 9.18 -11.16
N PHE A 244 -7.58 9.95 -10.48
CA PHE A 244 -9.03 9.77 -10.59
C PHE A 244 -9.47 9.86 -12.06
N HIS A 245 -9.05 10.89 -12.79
CA HIS A 245 -9.38 11.03 -14.20
C HIS A 245 -8.87 9.89 -15.06
N LEU A 246 -7.66 9.36 -14.76
CA LEU A 246 -7.14 8.20 -15.48
C LEU A 246 -7.97 6.94 -15.20
N LEU A 247 -8.38 6.70 -13.95
CA LEU A 247 -9.07 5.48 -13.54
C LEU A 247 -10.55 5.46 -14.00
N SER A 248 -11.24 6.61 -13.98
CA SER A 248 -12.65 6.76 -14.33
C SER A 248 -12.90 7.04 -15.81
N GLN A 249 -11.85 7.25 -16.61
CA GLN A 249 -12.03 7.56 -18.04
C GLN A 249 -12.32 6.29 -18.84
N GLU A 250 -13.55 6.20 -19.37
CA GLU A 250 -13.96 5.22 -20.36
C GLU A 250 -13.89 5.83 -21.76
N LEU A 251 -13.29 5.10 -22.68
CA LEU A 251 -13.23 5.47 -24.10
C LEU A 251 -14.38 4.80 -24.85
N ASP A 252 -15.15 5.59 -25.55
CA ASP A 252 -16.15 5.08 -26.47
C ASP A 252 -15.59 5.06 -27.90
N VAL A 253 -15.34 3.87 -28.40
CA VAL A 253 -14.79 3.64 -29.77
C VAL A 253 -15.69 4.13 -30.91
N PHE A 254 -16.94 4.47 -30.60
CA PHE A 254 -17.90 4.96 -31.59
C PHE A 254 -18.00 6.50 -31.62
N THR A 255 -17.23 7.22 -30.77
CA THR A 255 -17.19 8.68 -30.81
C THR A 255 -16.23 9.20 -31.88
N LEU A 256 -16.56 10.36 -32.46
CA LEU A 256 -15.77 10.99 -33.52
C LEU A 256 -14.38 11.46 -33.04
N ASP A 257 -14.21 11.66 -31.75
CA ASP A 257 -12.99 12.13 -31.09
C ASP A 257 -12.22 11.02 -30.34
N TYR A 258 -12.52 9.75 -30.63
CA TYR A 258 -11.90 8.59 -29.97
C TYR A 258 -10.36 8.65 -29.98
N ASP A 259 -9.77 8.95 -31.14
CA ASP A 259 -8.29 9.00 -31.27
C ASP A 259 -7.70 10.12 -30.40
N GLU A 260 -8.36 11.26 -30.29
CA GLU A 260 -7.92 12.36 -29.43
C GLU A 260 -8.03 12.00 -27.96
N GLN A 261 -9.14 11.38 -27.56
CA GLN A 261 -9.33 10.89 -26.17
C GLN A 261 -8.29 9.83 -25.83
N LEU A 262 -8.01 8.90 -26.73
CA LEU A 262 -6.99 7.87 -26.56
C LEU A 262 -5.59 8.48 -26.37
N LEU A 263 -5.23 9.49 -27.16
CA LEU A 263 -3.95 10.21 -27.04
C LEU A 263 -3.83 10.91 -25.69
N LYS A 264 -4.89 11.60 -25.23
CA LYS A 264 -4.93 12.25 -23.91
C LYS A 264 -4.78 11.24 -22.78
N LEU A 265 -5.47 10.11 -22.87
CA LEU A 265 -5.37 9.04 -21.89
C LEU A 265 -3.95 8.46 -21.80
N HIS A 266 -3.32 8.21 -22.95
CA HIS A 266 -1.95 7.72 -23.01
C HIS A 266 -0.94 8.74 -22.46
N ALA A 267 -1.11 10.02 -22.76
CA ALA A 267 -0.28 11.09 -22.22
C ALA A 267 -0.43 11.21 -20.68
N LEU A 268 -1.64 11.07 -20.17
CA LEU A 268 -1.89 11.08 -18.73
C LEU A 268 -1.24 9.86 -18.05
N ALA A 269 -1.34 8.66 -18.66
CA ALA A 269 -0.67 7.46 -18.17
C ALA A 269 0.85 7.62 -18.12
N ASP A 270 1.48 8.21 -19.15
CA ASP A 270 2.91 8.51 -19.15
C ASP A 270 3.28 9.47 -18.02
N THR A 271 2.50 10.56 -17.85
CA THR A 271 2.72 11.56 -16.80
C THR A 271 2.71 10.94 -15.39
N VAL A 272 1.74 10.09 -15.08
CA VAL A 272 1.66 9.49 -13.73
C VAL A 272 2.75 8.44 -13.49
N ILE A 273 3.20 7.74 -14.53
CA ILE A 273 4.34 6.82 -14.46
C ILE A 273 5.64 7.60 -14.21
N GLU A 274 5.87 8.72 -14.92
CA GLU A 274 7.03 9.59 -14.72
C GLU A 274 7.06 10.16 -13.30
N ARG A 275 5.94 10.61 -12.76
CA ARG A 275 5.83 11.04 -11.36
C ARG A 275 6.24 9.94 -10.38
N ASN A 276 5.91 8.68 -10.65
CA ASN A 276 6.37 7.58 -9.80
C ASN A 276 7.88 7.36 -9.91
N VAL A 277 8.50 7.56 -11.08
CA VAL A 277 9.96 7.55 -11.22
C VAL A 277 10.58 8.68 -10.39
N ASP A 278 10.06 9.89 -10.49
CA ASP A 278 10.51 11.03 -9.68
C ASP A 278 10.34 10.79 -8.17
N ARG A 279 9.19 10.27 -7.75
CA ARG A 279 8.97 9.91 -6.34
C ARG A 279 10.02 8.92 -5.85
N ARG A 280 10.39 7.90 -6.67
CA ARG A 280 11.45 6.94 -6.31
C ARG A 280 12.79 7.64 -6.15
N ARG A 281 13.20 8.45 -7.11
CA ARG A 281 14.44 9.22 -7.08
C ARG A 281 14.52 10.12 -5.84
N ILE A 282 13.47 10.91 -5.58
CA ILE A 282 13.37 11.79 -4.41
C ILE A 282 13.45 10.97 -3.10
N THR A 283 12.80 9.80 -3.07
CA THR A 283 12.85 8.90 -1.90
C THR A 283 14.26 8.34 -1.66
N GLU A 284 14.97 7.93 -2.71
CA GLU A 284 16.33 7.38 -2.63
C GLU A 284 17.31 8.45 -2.15
N GLU A 285 17.27 9.64 -2.73
CA GLU A 285 18.10 10.78 -2.30
C GLU A 285 17.83 11.16 -0.84
N ALA A 286 16.55 11.19 -0.42
CA ALA A 286 16.18 11.48 0.96
C ALA A 286 16.62 10.36 1.92
N LEU A 287 16.57 9.09 1.47
CA LEU A 287 17.01 7.95 2.26
C LEU A 287 18.51 8.01 2.54
N GLU A 288 19.33 8.28 1.51
CA GLU A 288 20.78 8.41 1.64
C GLU A 288 21.15 9.56 2.60
N ARG A 289 20.51 10.73 2.46
CA ARG A 289 20.73 11.87 3.37
C ARG A 289 20.34 11.55 4.80
N SER A 290 19.14 11.01 5.00
CA SER A 290 18.63 10.67 6.34
C SER A 290 19.49 9.60 7.01
N ASP A 291 20.03 8.66 6.24
CA ASP A 291 20.96 7.65 6.72
C ASP A 291 22.27 8.27 7.24
N ALA A 292 22.84 9.22 6.49
CA ALA A 292 24.03 9.96 6.92
C ALA A 292 23.77 10.82 8.17
N LEU A 293 22.56 11.39 8.29
CA LEU A 293 22.17 12.22 9.44
C LEU A 293 22.10 11.43 10.75
N ILE A 294 21.92 10.11 10.73
CA ILE A 294 21.95 9.27 11.94
C ILE A 294 23.27 9.44 12.66
N SER A 295 24.39 9.35 11.95
CA SER A 295 25.71 9.58 12.53
C SER A 295 25.98 11.04 12.86
N GLN A 296 25.63 11.97 11.96
CA GLN A 296 25.85 13.41 12.15
C GLN A 296 25.08 13.99 13.34
N GLN A 297 23.87 13.48 13.61
CA GLN A 297 23.03 13.93 14.73
C GLN A 297 23.23 13.09 16.00
N CYS A 298 24.24 12.21 16.04
CA CYS A 298 24.57 11.35 17.18
C CYS A 298 23.40 10.48 17.65
N LEU A 299 22.70 9.84 16.70
CA LEU A 299 21.52 9.01 16.96
C LEU A 299 21.83 7.51 17.03
N ALA A 300 23.04 7.07 16.72
CA ALA A 300 23.38 5.65 16.52
C ALA A 300 23.03 4.74 17.72
N ASP A 301 23.13 5.27 18.96
CA ASP A 301 22.83 4.54 20.19
C ASP A 301 21.37 4.70 20.65
N ASP A 302 20.56 5.53 19.98
CA ASP A 302 19.19 5.79 20.38
C ASP A 302 18.28 4.60 20.06
N ALA A 303 17.37 4.24 20.98
CA ALA A 303 16.37 3.20 20.76
C ALA A 303 15.33 3.60 19.70
N VAL A 304 15.11 4.90 19.51
CA VAL A 304 14.24 5.48 18.47
C VAL A 304 15.05 6.52 17.70
N TYR A 305 15.16 6.36 16.39
CA TYR A 305 15.82 7.38 15.57
C TYR A 305 14.85 8.51 15.26
N ILE A 306 15.17 9.70 15.77
CA ILE A 306 14.43 10.94 15.51
C ILE A 306 15.32 11.81 14.63
N ILE A 307 15.11 11.74 13.34
CA ILE A 307 15.94 12.38 12.31
C ILE A 307 15.31 13.73 11.93
N TYR A 308 16.13 14.77 11.82
CA TYR A 308 15.72 16.04 11.26
C TYR A 308 16.44 16.26 9.93
N ASP A 309 15.70 16.20 8.84
CA ASP A 309 16.17 16.45 7.47
C ASP A 309 15.40 17.62 6.86
N THR A 310 16.06 18.77 6.72
CA THR A 310 15.47 20.00 6.18
C THR A 310 15.09 19.93 4.70
N GLN A 311 15.54 18.90 3.98
CA GLN A 311 15.35 18.75 2.54
C GLN A 311 14.37 17.64 2.19
N VAL A 312 13.93 16.83 3.15
CA VAL A 312 12.95 15.76 2.86
C VAL A 312 11.57 16.37 2.62
N SER A 313 10.92 15.96 1.53
CA SER A 313 9.56 16.40 1.27
C SER A 313 8.55 15.62 2.12
N GLU A 314 7.50 16.29 2.56
CA GLU A 314 6.43 15.71 3.39
C GLU A 314 5.83 14.43 2.77
N GLY A 315 5.66 14.41 1.44
CA GLY A 315 5.04 13.29 0.73
C GLY A 315 5.83 11.98 0.74
N VAL A 316 7.17 12.03 0.93
CA VAL A 316 8.02 10.83 0.98
C VAL A 316 8.56 10.52 2.37
N MET A 317 8.41 11.42 3.34
CA MET A 317 8.93 11.31 4.70
C MET A 317 8.56 9.98 5.38
N GLY A 318 7.28 9.55 5.25
CA GLY A 318 6.82 8.28 5.80
C GLY A 318 7.42 7.05 5.11
N ILE A 319 7.77 7.15 3.82
CA ILE A 319 8.45 6.07 3.08
C ILE A 319 9.90 5.96 3.56
N VAL A 320 10.57 7.08 3.73
CA VAL A 320 11.95 7.14 4.27
C VAL A 320 11.99 6.57 5.68
N ALA A 321 11.07 7.00 6.57
CA ALA A 321 10.97 6.47 7.92
C ALA A 321 10.77 4.94 7.93
N GLY A 322 9.90 4.40 7.06
CA GLY A 322 9.65 2.96 6.96
C GLY A 322 10.90 2.18 6.53
N LYS A 323 11.56 2.61 5.46
CA LYS A 323 12.78 1.96 4.97
C LYS A 323 13.93 1.99 5.99
N LEU A 324 14.07 3.09 6.72
CA LEU A 324 15.05 3.19 7.79
C LEU A 324 14.67 2.34 9.01
N ALA A 325 13.39 2.26 9.36
CA ALA A 325 12.92 1.40 10.45
C ALA A 325 13.21 -0.07 10.17
N GLU A 326 13.00 -0.54 8.94
CA GLU A 326 13.35 -1.89 8.50
C GLU A 326 14.88 -2.11 8.51
N LYS A 327 15.65 -1.16 7.96
CA LYS A 327 17.10 -1.24 7.89
C LYS A 327 17.75 -1.35 9.26
N TYR A 328 17.30 -0.54 10.22
CA TYR A 328 17.89 -0.42 11.56
C TYR A 328 17.14 -1.21 12.64
N MET A 329 16.00 -1.84 12.29
CA MET A 329 15.15 -2.64 13.17
C MET A 329 14.75 -1.91 14.45
N ARG A 330 14.37 -0.63 14.31
CA ARG A 330 13.91 0.21 15.42
C ARG A 330 12.94 1.28 14.91
N PRO A 331 12.14 1.88 15.78
CA PRO A 331 11.29 2.98 15.37
C PRO A 331 12.10 4.15 14.81
N VAL A 332 11.60 4.74 13.72
CA VAL A 332 12.20 5.91 13.08
C VAL A 332 11.14 6.98 12.89
N ILE A 333 11.46 8.20 13.29
CA ILE A 333 10.66 9.40 13.05
C ILE A 333 11.51 10.36 12.22
N VAL A 334 11.02 10.79 11.08
CA VAL A 334 11.68 11.79 10.23
C VAL A 334 10.88 13.08 10.31
N PHE A 335 11.56 14.18 10.61
CA PHE A 335 11.01 15.53 10.66
C PHE A 335 11.55 16.40 9.53
N ALA A 336 10.69 17.26 8.99
CA ALA A 336 11.02 18.33 8.06
C ALA A 336 10.25 19.61 8.40
N HIS A 337 10.65 20.75 7.82
CA HIS A 337 9.85 21.96 7.91
C HIS A 337 8.47 21.76 7.26
N ALA A 338 7.42 22.22 7.93
CA ALA A 338 6.12 22.41 7.32
C ALA A 338 6.20 23.51 6.26
N GLN A 339 5.27 23.53 5.33
CA GLN A 339 5.26 24.56 4.27
C GLN A 339 5.11 25.99 4.81
N ASP A 340 4.55 26.16 6.03
CA ASP A 340 4.45 27.46 6.72
C ASP A 340 5.76 27.94 7.36
N GLY A 341 6.80 27.08 7.37
CA GLY A 341 8.15 27.40 7.83
C GLY A 341 8.33 27.55 9.35
N GLU A 342 7.26 27.56 10.15
CA GLU A 342 7.35 27.78 11.61
C GLU A 342 7.32 26.49 12.44
N LYS A 343 6.88 25.41 11.85
CA LYS A 343 6.68 24.12 12.52
C LYS A 343 7.41 23.02 11.79
N LEU A 344 7.67 21.94 12.51
CA LEU A 344 8.15 20.71 11.93
C LEU A 344 6.99 19.72 11.83
N LYS A 345 6.81 19.14 10.65
CA LYS A 345 5.99 17.95 10.45
C LYS A 345 6.86 16.71 10.55
N GLY A 346 6.34 15.67 11.18
CA GLY A 346 7.03 14.40 11.35
C GLY A 346 6.18 13.23 10.90
N SER A 347 6.83 12.21 10.35
CA SER A 347 6.23 10.92 10.07
C SER A 347 7.06 9.83 10.71
N GLY A 348 6.41 8.99 11.52
CA GLY A 348 7.03 7.88 12.23
C GLY A 348 6.59 6.52 11.68
N ARG A 349 7.52 5.58 11.73
CA ARG A 349 7.28 4.15 11.46
C ARG A 349 7.98 3.33 12.54
N THR A 350 7.36 2.22 12.89
CA THR A 350 7.94 1.29 13.87
C THR A 350 8.51 0.05 13.20
N TYR A 351 9.26 -0.72 13.98
CA TYR A 351 9.71 -2.06 13.68
C TYR A 351 9.39 -3.00 14.83
N GLY A 352 8.96 -4.22 14.53
CA GLY A 352 8.57 -5.21 15.54
C GLY A 352 7.31 -4.80 16.32
N ASN A 353 7.25 -5.15 17.60
CA ASN A 353 6.07 -4.98 18.45
C ASN A 353 6.03 -3.65 19.22
N ILE A 354 6.81 -2.66 18.82
CA ILE A 354 6.82 -1.35 19.49
C ILE A 354 5.62 -0.54 18.99
N HIS A 355 4.73 -0.17 19.92
CA HIS A 355 3.55 0.65 19.63
C HIS A 355 3.93 2.14 19.61
N LEU A 356 4.15 2.69 18.40
CA LEU A 356 4.71 4.04 18.22
C LEU A 356 3.88 5.10 18.95
N LYS A 357 2.55 5.09 18.83
CA LYS A 357 1.70 6.08 19.49
C LYS A 357 1.80 5.96 21.02
N ASN A 358 1.51 4.79 21.58
CA ASN A 358 1.35 4.63 23.02
C ASN A 358 2.69 4.66 23.78
N GLN A 359 3.76 4.08 23.19
CA GLN A 359 5.05 3.95 23.87
C GLN A 359 6.01 5.12 23.59
N VAL A 360 5.83 5.85 22.47
CA VAL A 360 6.74 6.93 22.10
C VAL A 360 6.05 8.29 22.13
N LEU A 361 4.86 8.44 21.51
CA LEU A 361 4.24 9.76 21.36
C LEU A 361 3.40 10.16 22.57
N ASP A 362 2.53 9.30 23.10
CA ASP A 362 1.67 9.64 24.25
C ASP A 362 2.47 10.07 25.49
N PRO A 363 3.63 9.44 25.85
CA PRO A 363 4.49 9.92 26.92
C PRO A 363 5.15 11.27 26.67
N CYS A 364 5.07 11.79 25.45
CA CYS A 364 5.71 13.02 24.99
C CYS A 364 4.69 14.05 24.46
N LYS A 365 3.41 13.87 24.76
CA LYS A 365 2.29 14.66 24.20
C LYS A 365 2.45 16.17 24.38
N GLU A 366 3.11 16.61 25.43
CA GLU A 366 3.33 18.02 25.76
C GLU A 366 4.22 18.77 24.77
N TYR A 367 4.97 18.05 23.92
CA TYR A 367 5.86 18.67 22.92
C TYR A 367 5.18 18.95 21.59
N PHE A 368 4.00 18.34 21.33
CA PHE A 368 3.35 18.39 20.02
C PHE A 368 2.22 19.44 19.99
N PHE A 369 2.04 20.08 18.84
CA PHE A 369 0.81 20.79 18.50
C PHE A 369 -0.32 19.82 18.20
N ALA A 370 0.01 18.77 17.42
CA ALA A 370 -0.90 17.71 17.04
C ALA A 370 -0.10 16.44 16.79
N TYR A 371 -0.66 15.30 17.14
CA TYR A 371 -0.14 13.98 16.76
C TYR A 371 -1.27 12.96 16.69
N GLY A 372 -1.07 11.93 15.88
CA GLY A 372 -2.05 10.87 15.73
C GLY A 372 -1.43 9.68 15.01
N GLY A 373 -2.13 8.56 15.03
CA GLY A 373 -1.70 7.34 14.37
C GLY A 373 -2.00 6.09 15.18
N HIS A 374 -1.37 5.00 14.78
CA HIS A 374 -1.58 3.66 15.31
C HIS A 374 -0.26 3.04 15.80
N ALA A 375 -0.27 1.73 16.07
CA ALA A 375 0.93 1.01 16.50
C ALA A 375 2.10 1.17 15.51
N GLY A 376 1.84 0.96 14.22
CA GLY A 376 2.87 0.88 13.18
C GLY A 376 3.31 2.21 12.57
N ALA A 377 2.43 3.23 12.57
CA ALA A 377 2.64 4.49 11.89
C ALA A 377 2.00 5.66 12.62
N ALA A 378 2.65 6.83 12.59
CA ALA A 378 2.11 8.03 13.19
C ALA A 378 2.57 9.29 12.46
N GLY A 379 1.69 10.32 12.45
CA GLY A 379 1.99 11.67 12.01
C GLY A 379 2.04 12.61 13.20
N MET A 380 2.85 13.67 13.12
CA MET A 380 2.96 14.66 14.20
C MET A 380 3.40 16.02 13.71
N THR A 381 3.05 17.05 14.47
CA THR A 381 3.50 18.41 14.25
C THR A 381 4.06 18.97 15.54
N ILE A 382 5.29 19.52 15.51
CA ILE A 382 6.03 19.97 16.67
C ILE A 382 6.62 21.38 16.42
N PRO A 383 6.67 22.28 17.42
CA PRO A 383 7.51 23.47 17.33
C PRO A 383 8.98 23.06 17.20
N GLU A 384 9.74 23.72 16.32
CA GLU A 384 11.16 23.36 16.10
C GLU A 384 11.97 23.38 17.43
N LYS A 385 11.74 24.38 18.28
CA LYS A 385 12.38 24.47 19.61
C LYS A 385 12.15 23.27 20.53
N ASN A 386 11.08 22.51 20.31
CA ASN A 386 10.75 21.32 21.11
C ASN A 386 11.43 20.05 20.62
N LEU A 387 12.02 20.03 19.42
CA LEU A 387 12.61 18.82 18.84
C LEU A 387 13.67 18.20 19.74
N MET A 388 14.59 19.00 20.28
CA MET A 388 15.63 18.51 21.17
C MET A 388 15.07 18.06 22.54
N LEU A 389 14.03 18.70 23.01
CA LEU A 389 13.35 18.30 24.26
C LEU A 389 12.66 16.95 24.06
N PHE A 390 11.99 16.77 22.93
CA PHE A 390 11.37 15.51 22.55
C PHE A 390 12.41 14.37 22.44
N ARG A 391 13.52 14.58 21.71
CA ARG A 391 14.63 13.61 21.65
C ARG A 391 15.13 13.19 23.02
N ASN A 392 15.40 14.17 23.88
CA ASN A 392 15.91 13.94 25.24
C ASN A 392 14.89 13.21 26.14
N LYS A 393 13.60 13.42 25.92
CA LYS A 393 12.54 12.68 26.63
C LYS A 393 12.48 11.23 26.14
N VAL A 394 12.49 11.02 24.83
CA VAL A 394 12.42 9.68 24.23
C VAL A 394 13.61 8.81 24.65
N ARG A 395 14.81 9.37 24.75
CA ARG A 395 16.02 8.67 25.28
C ARG A 395 15.87 8.13 26.71
N LYS A 396 14.91 8.67 27.48
CA LYS A 396 14.62 8.23 28.85
C LYS A 396 13.48 7.24 28.95
N LEU A 397 12.81 6.94 27.83
CA LEU A 397 11.76 5.94 27.79
C LEU A 397 12.39 4.54 27.75
N ASP A 398 11.75 3.59 28.41
CA ASP A 398 12.15 2.19 28.37
C ASP A 398 11.61 1.53 27.09
N ILE A 399 12.34 1.74 25.98
CA ILE A 399 12.01 1.19 24.69
C ILE A 399 13.03 0.10 24.36
N PRO A 400 12.59 -1.14 24.13
CA PRO A 400 13.50 -2.23 23.86
C PRO A 400 14.24 -2.02 22.54
N VAL A 401 15.57 -2.16 22.57
CA VAL A 401 16.39 -2.23 21.37
C VAL A 401 16.35 -3.67 20.87
N LEU A 402 15.75 -3.87 19.70
CA LEU A 402 15.72 -5.18 19.08
C LEU A 402 17.07 -5.47 18.44
N TYR A 403 17.74 -6.51 18.89
CA TYR A 403 18.95 -7.03 18.25
C TYR A 403 18.57 -8.06 17.19
N ARG A 404 19.33 -8.08 16.10
CA ARG A 404 19.08 -8.98 14.96
C ARG A 404 19.40 -10.43 15.35
N GLU A 405 18.45 -11.12 15.98
CA GLU A 405 18.38 -12.55 15.79
C GLU A 405 17.66 -12.77 14.45
N LYS A 406 18.43 -13.04 13.41
CA LYS A 406 17.87 -13.40 12.11
C LYS A 406 17.25 -14.79 12.22
N ARG A 407 15.98 -14.85 12.64
CA ARG A 407 15.20 -16.09 12.63
C ARG A 407 14.27 -16.03 11.44
N ILE A 408 14.58 -16.77 10.39
CA ILE A 408 13.65 -16.99 9.31
C ILE A 408 12.92 -18.30 9.63
N LEU A 409 11.61 -18.17 9.85
CA LEU A 409 10.74 -19.32 9.95
C LEU A 409 10.46 -19.83 8.54
N TYR A 410 10.31 -21.13 8.39
CA TYR A 410 9.87 -21.75 7.15
C TYR A 410 8.68 -22.66 7.41
N ASP A 411 7.82 -22.80 6.39
CA ASP A 411 6.60 -23.60 6.46
C ASP A 411 6.85 -25.07 6.15
N LEU A 412 7.77 -25.36 5.22
CA LEU A 412 8.04 -26.71 4.76
C LEU A 412 9.51 -26.89 4.36
N GLU A 413 10.12 -27.99 4.82
CA GLU A 413 11.40 -28.47 4.30
C GLU A 413 11.15 -29.34 3.07
N VAL A 414 11.85 -29.06 1.96
CA VAL A 414 11.63 -29.72 0.65
C VAL A 414 12.94 -30.24 0.07
N THR A 415 12.83 -31.23 -0.79
CA THR A 415 13.90 -31.73 -1.63
C THR A 415 13.94 -30.98 -2.98
N LYS A 416 15.06 -31.10 -3.69
CA LYS A 416 15.23 -30.50 -5.00
C LYS A 416 14.18 -31.00 -6.02
N GLU A 417 13.82 -32.26 -5.92
CA GLU A 417 12.86 -32.95 -6.81
C GLU A 417 11.44 -32.45 -6.61
N GLU A 418 11.09 -31.94 -5.43
CA GLU A 418 9.75 -31.41 -5.11
C GLU A 418 9.56 -29.96 -5.57
N ILE A 419 10.65 -29.21 -5.82
CA ILE A 419 10.55 -27.78 -6.20
C ILE A 419 9.63 -27.54 -7.42
N PRO A 420 9.65 -28.32 -8.52
CA PRO A 420 8.75 -28.10 -9.65
C PRO A 420 7.27 -28.13 -9.29
N GLU A 421 6.85 -29.01 -8.39
CA GLU A 421 5.47 -29.17 -7.95
C GLU A 421 4.99 -27.98 -7.11
N LEU A 422 5.89 -27.28 -6.41
CA LEU A 422 5.54 -26.10 -5.62
C LEU A 422 4.87 -25.02 -6.47
N TYR A 423 5.35 -24.80 -7.71
CA TYR A 423 4.77 -23.75 -8.58
C TYR A 423 3.30 -23.99 -8.92
N GLU A 424 2.90 -25.24 -9.11
CA GLU A 424 1.51 -25.60 -9.38
C GLU A 424 0.64 -25.46 -8.14
N LYS A 425 1.17 -25.86 -6.98
CA LYS A 425 0.48 -25.73 -5.68
C LYS A 425 0.30 -24.28 -5.30
N MET A 426 1.29 -23.41 -5.56
CA MET A 426 1.23 -21.99 -5.22
C MET A 426 0.11 -21.24 -5.93
N GLU A 427 -0.25 -21.61 -7.18
CA GLU A 427 -1.42 -21.02 -7.87
C GLU A 427 -2.73 -21.23 -7.10
N PHE A 428 -2.82 -22.32 -6.34
CA PHE A 428 -4.01 -22.64 -5.53
C PHE A 428 -4.15 -21.69 -4.32
N PHE A 429 -3.01 -21.32 -3.72
CA PHE A 429 -2.95 -20.46 -2.54
C PHE A 429 -2.94 -18.98 -2.88
N ALA A 430 -2.62 -18.60 -4.10
CA ALA A 430 -2.66 -17.22 -4.56
C ALA A 430 -4.11 -16.64 -4.54
N PRO A 431 -4.28 -15.31 -4.43
CA PRO A 431 -3.26 -14.26 -4.33
C PRO A 431 -2.64 -14.17 -2.95
N PHE A 432 -1.34 -13.86 -2.91
CA PHE A 432 -0.59 -13.62 -1.66
C PHE A 432 -0.56 -12.13 -1.33
N GLY A 433 -0.39 -11.82 -0.05
CA GLY A 433 -0.31 -10.48 0.51
C GLY A 433 -0.57 -10.51 2.01
N GLU A 434 -1.00 -9.38 2.57
CA GLU A 434 -1.32 -9.29 3.99
C GLU A 434 -2.36 -10.34 4.40
N GLY A 435 -2.16 -11.00 5.54
CA GLY A 435 -3.05 -12.07 6.04
C GLY A 435 -3.06 -13.38 5.25
N ASN A 436 -2.37 -13.44 4.10
CA ASN A 436 -2.11 -14.65 3.31
C ASN A 436 -0.69 -14.59 2.71
N PRO A 437 0.36 -14.69 3.53
CA PRO A 437 1.75 -14.56 3.08
C PRO A 437 2.15 -15.68 2.13
N GLU A 438 3.18 -15.44 1.31
CA GLU A 438 3.81 -16.49 0.53
C GLU A 438 4.45 -17.52 1.46
N PRO A 439 4.26 -18.84 1.23
CA PRO A 439 4.96 -19.87 1.98
C PRO A 439 6.47 -19.81 1.77
N VAL A 440 7.19 -19.94 2.88
CA VAL A 440 8.66 -20.02 2.90
C VAL A 440 9.08 -21.48 2.94
N PHE A 441 9.91 -21.88 2.00
CA PHE A 441 10.46 -23.22 1.91
C PHE A 441 11.91 -23.25 2.40
N PHE A 442 12.34 -24.40 2.90
CA PHE A 442 13.71 -24.66 3.29
C PHE A 442 14.28 -25.86 2.55
N ILE A 443 15.49 -25.73 2.05
CA ILE A 443 16.21 -26.83 1.38
C ILE A 443 17.61 -26.96 1.96
N ARG A 444 17.99 -28.21 2.26
CA ARG A 444 19.34 -28.55 2.74
C ARG A 444 20.22 -29.02 1.59
N ASN A 445 21.51 -28.77 1.75
CA ASN A 445 22.55 -29.33 0.89
C ASN A 445 22.32 -29.09 -0.60
N LEU A 446 21.76 -27.93 -0.97
CA LEU A 446 21.54 -27.57 -2.36
C LEU A 446 22.88 -27.30 -3.06
N GLU A 447 23.20 -28.14 -4.04
CA GLU A 447 24.43 -27.98 -4.83
C GLU A 447 24.22 -26.98 -5.96
N LEU A 448 25.18 -26.05 -6.12
CA LEU A 448 25.21 -25.13 -7.24
C LEU A 448 25.72 -25.84 -8.50
N SER A 449 25.09 -25.56 -9.64
CA SER A 449 25.44 -26.13 -10.94
C SER A 449 26.09 -25.05 -11.81
N PRO A 450 27.34 -25.23 -12.28
CA PRO A 450 28.01 -24.16 -13.01
C PRO A 450 27.36 -23.89 -14.37
N VAL A 451 27.15 -22.63 -14.71
CA VAL A 451 26.74 -22.16 -16.03
C VAL A 451 27.92 -21.42 -16.63
N ARG A 452 28.45 -21.90 -17.77
CA ARG A 452 29.68 -21.38 -18.42
C ARG A 452 30.85 -21.25 -17.45
N GLY A 453 31.00 -22.22 -16.52
CA GLY A 453 32.07 -22.26 -15.53
C GLY A 453 31.86 -21.36 -14.31
N LYS A 454 30.76 -20.61 -14.22
CA LYS A 454 30.42 -19.75 -13.09
C LYS A 454 29.32 -20.40 -12.25
N PHE A 455 29.38 -20.29 -10.92
CA PHE A 455 28.36 -20.75 -9.98
C PHE A 455 27.39 -19.65 -9.57
N TYR A 456 27.78 -18.38 -9.80
CA TYR A 456 26.99 -17.20 -9.46
C TYR A 456 27.27 -16.03 -10.40
N GLU A 457 26.37 -15.05 -10.39
CA GLU A 457 26.51 -13.72 -10.98
C GLU A 457 26.09 -12.66 -9.97
N GLN A 458 26.86 -11.58 -9.87
CA GLN A 458 26.44 -10.39 -9.14
C GLN A 458 25.50 -9.57 -10.03
N ASN A 459 24.38 -9.14 -9.47
CA ASN A 459 23.31 -8.41 -10.17
C ASN A 459 23.00 -7.08 -9.48
N GLY A 460 22.23 -6.25 -10.16
CA GLY A 460 21.92 -4.88 -9.74
C GLY A 460 22.95 -3.89 -10.24
N SER A 461 22.56 -2.62 -10.33
CA SER A 461 23.45 -1.53 -10.75
C SER A 461 24.62 -1.31 -9.79
N ASP A 462 24.48 -1.72 -8.55
CA ASP A 462 25.47 -1.62 -7.47
C ASP A 462 26.19 -2.94 -7.16
N GLY A 463 25.86 -4.05 -7.86
CA GLY A 463 26.46 -5.36 -7.68
C GLY A 463 26.19 -6.03 -6.32
N LYS A 464 25.26 -5.50 -5.52
CA LYS A 464 24.96 -6.01 -4.18
C LYS A 464 24.05 -7.24 -4.16
N SER A 465 23.27 -7.44 -5.21
CA SER A 465 22.40 -8.62 -5.35
C SER A 465 23.15 -9.77 -6.01
N ILE A 466 22.72 -11.00 -5.75
CA ILE A 466 23.36 -12.19 -6.29
C ILE A 466 22.34 -13.13 -6.94
N LYS A 467 22.79 -13.78 -8.01
CA LYS A 467 22.10 -14.90 -8.63
C LYS A 467 22.96 -16.13 -8.52
N LEU A 468 22.44 -17.16 -7.88
CA LEU A 468 23.09 -18.46 -7.78
C LEU A 468 22.51 -19.40 -8.85
N PHE A 469 23.36 -20.16 -9.50
CA PHE A 469 22.94 -21.17 -10.47
C PHE A 469 22.59 -22.47 -9.78
N THR A 470 21.32 -22.55 -9.35
CA THR A 470 20.72 -23.73 -8.73
C THR A 470 19.86 -24.49 -9.74
N MET A 471 19.68 -25.77 -9.51
CA MET A 471 18.79 -26.62 -10.33
C MET A 471 17.61 -27.09 -9.48
N PRO A 472 16.39 -27.18 -10.02
CA PRO A 472 16.03 -27.02 -11.44
C PRO A 472 15.92 -25.55 -11.88
N TYR A 473 15.82 -24.58 -10.94
CA TYR A 473 15.63 -23.16 -11.22
C TYR A 473 16.68 -22.32 -10.52
N PRO A 474 17.17 -21.22 -11.13
CA PRO A 474 18.13 -20.34 -10.49
C PRO A 474 17.54 -19.59 -9.30
N SER A 475 18.36 -19.33 -8.28
CA SER A 475 18.01 -18.55 -7.09
C SER A 475 18.52 -17.12 -7.22
N SER A 476 17.79 -16.15 -6.66
CA SER A 476 18.19 -14.75 -6.60
C SER A 476 18.06 -14.21 -5.18
N GLY A 477 19.13 -13.58 -4.65
CA GLY A 477 19.15 -12.95 -3.34
C GLY A 477 19.42 -11.45 -3.43
N TYR A 478 18.55 -10.65 -2.85
CA TYR A 478 18.68 -9.19 -2.82
C TYR A 478 19.67 -8.78 -1.72
N GLN A 479 20.67 -7.96 -2.07
CA GLN A 479 21.72 -7.47 -1.18
C GLN A 479 22.56 -8.57 -0.46
N MET A 480 22.59 -9.78 -1.00
CA MET A 480 23.26 -10.94 -0.39
C MET A 480 24.64 -11.26 -0.99
N ALA A 481 25.10 -10.48 -1.98
CA ALA A 481 26.36 -10.76 -2.66
C ALA A 481 27.57 -10.71 -1.71
N ALA A 482 27.64 -9.69 -0.85
CA ALA A 482 28.75 -9.54 0.09
C ALA A 482 28.80 -10.70 1.10
N GLU A 483 27.66 -11.11 1.65
CA GLU A 483 27.56 -12.23 2.59
C GLU A 483 28.02 -13.55 1.95
N TYR A 484 27.56 -13.82 0.71
CA TYR A 484 27.96 -15.01 -0.03
C TYR A 484 29.48 -15.06 -0.31
N LEU A 485 30.07 -13.92 -0.68
CA LEU A 485 31.50 -13.83 -0.94
C LEU A 485 32.33 -13.93 0.35
N LEU A 486 31.86 -13.39 1.47
CA LEU A 486 32.51 -13.52 2.78
C LEU A 486 32.54 -14.98 3.29
N MET A 487 31.63 -15.83 2.82
CA MET A 487 31.63 -17.26 3.09
C MET A 487 32.51 -18.08 2.13
N ASP A 488 33.38 -17.43 1.36
CA ASP A 488 34.26 -18.06 0.34
C ASP A 488 33.44 -18.72 -0.80
N ALA A 489 32.33 -18.12 -1.19
CA ALA A 489 31.47 -18.54 -2.30
C ALA A 489 31.17 -20.06 -2.28
N PRO A 490 30.46 -20.57 -1.27
CA PRO A 490 30.24 -22.01 -1.10
C PRO A 490 29.46 -22.59 -2.28
N LYS A 491 29.88 -23.78 -2.73
CA LYS A 491 29.21 -24.50 -3.83
C LYS A 491 28.02 -25.35 -3.35
N LYS A 492 27.83 -25.45 -2.04
CA LYS A 492 26.74 -26.19 -1.42
C LYS A 492 26.17 -25.36 -0.26
N ILE A 493 24.88 -25.10 -0.29
CA ILE A 493 24.20 -24.20 0.65
C ILE A 493 22.94 -24.84 1.22
N ASP A 494 22.60 -24.43 2.44
CA ASP A 494 21.26 -24.56 2.99
C ASP A 494 20.57 -23.22 2.79
N MET A 495 19.31 -23.23 2.33
CA MET A 495 18.65 -22.00 1.87
C MET A 495 17.16 -21.99 2.25
N THR A 496 16.68 -20.86 2.74
CA THR A 496 15.24 -20.53 2.77
C THR A 496 14.85 -19.73 1.55
N PHE A 497 13.72 -20.04 0.97
CA PHE A 497 13.30 -19.42 -0.29
C PHE A 497 11.79 -19.41 -0.48
N GLU A 498 11.35 -18.52 -1.35
CA GLU A 498 10.03 -18.50 -1.99
C GLU A 498 10.15 -18.88 -3.46
N VAL A 499 9.08 -19.41 -4.04
CA VAL A 499 9.02 -19.70 -5.49
C VAL A 499 8.25 -18.60 -6.19
N TYR A 500 8.78 -18.04 -7.26
CA TYR A 500 8.10 -17.03 -8.05
C TYR A 500 8.35 -17.20 -9.54
N THR A 501 7.47 -16.60 -10.33
CA THR A 501 7.51 -16.69 -11.79
C THR A 501 7.63 -15.29 -12.39
N ILE A 502 8.58 -15.11 -13.30
CA ILE A 502 8.70 -13.91 -14.12
C ILE A 502 8.14 -14.22 -15.50
N TYR A 503 7.28 -13.35 -15.98
CA TYR A 503 6.77 -13.39 -17.37
C TYR A 503 7.51 -12.35 -18.19
N SER A 504 8.14 -12.77 -19.28
CA SER A 504 8.91 -11.90 -20.17
C SER A 504 8.95 -12.45 -21.58
N HIS A 505 8.60 -11.62 -22.57
CA HIS A 505 8.54 -11.97 -23.99
C HIS A 505 7.68 -13.22 -24.26
N GLY A 506 6.53 -13.30 -23.59
CA GLY A 506 5.60 -14.43 -23.72
C GLY A 506 6.10 -15.75 -23.12
N LYS A 507 7.18 -15.73 -22.32
CA LYS A 507 7.75 -16.90 -21.67
C LYS A 507 7.68 -16.82 -20.15
N GLU A 508 7.42 -17.98 -19.56
CA GLU A 508 7.45 -18.18 -18.12
C GLU A 508 8.86 -18.55 -17.67
N HIS A 509 9.38 -17.80 -16.69
CA HIS A 509 10.69 -18.03 -16.07
C HIS A 509 10.52 -18.29 -14.58
N ARG A 510 10.59 -19.54 -14.18
CA ARG A 510 10.55 -19.96 -12.77
C ARG A 510 11.86 -19.62 -12.07
N ARG A 511 11.76 -19.09 -10.85
CA ARG A 511 12.87 -18.59 -10.03
C ARG A 511 12.65 -18.92 -8.57
N LEU A 512 13.74 -19.00 -7.81
CA LEU A 512 13.72 -19.08 -6.36
C LEU A 512 14.16 -17.70 -5.81
N ARG A 513 13.34 -17.08 -4.95
CA ARG A 513 13.70 -15.87 -4.20
C ARG A 513 14.36 -16.32 -2.92
N MET A 514 15.66 -16.19 -2.83
CA MET A 514 16.43 -16.53 -1.63
C MET A 514 16.15 -15.48 -0.55
N LEU A 515 15.72 -15.94 0.62
CA LEU A 515 15.45 -15.10 1.80
C LEU A 515 16.62 -15.13 2.76
N ASP A 516 17.27 -16.30 2.90
CA ASP A 516 18.47 -16.49 3.69
C ASP A 516 19.22 -17.74 3.23
N PHE A 517 20.50 -17.83 3.58
CA PHE A 517 21.32 -19.01 3.27
C PHE A 517 22.49 -19.13 4.23
N CYS A 518 23.06 -20.33 4.31
CA CYS A 518 24.36 -20.58 4.93
C CYS A 518 25.10 -21.67 4.14
N ALA A 519 26.42 -21.75 4.33
CA ALA A 519 27.19 -22.86 3.80
C ALA A 519 26.73 -24.16 4.47
N SER A 520 26.42 -25.20 3.67
CA SER A 520 26.02 -26.49 4.22
C SER A 520 27.16 -27.09 5.05
N LYS A 521 26.87 -27.52 6.28
CA LYS A 521 27.82 -28.23 7.10
C LYS A 521 27.96 -29.66 6.59
N ASN A 522 29.16 -30.11 6.33
CA ASN A 522 29.39 -31.52 6.03
C ASN A 522 28.99 -32.36 7.26
N ALA A 523 28.29 -33.48 7.03
CA ALA A 523 27.86 -34.39 8.10
C ALA A 523 29.03 -34.89 8.98
N GLU A 524 30.24 -34.89 8.43
CA GLU A 524 31.49 -35.21 9.16
C GLU A 524 31.85 -34.17 10.23
N THR A 525 31.54 -32.88 10.02
CA THR A 525 31.82 -31.80 10.98
C THR A 525 30.88 -31.87 12.19
N GLU A 526 29.62 -32.23 11.97
CA GLU A 526 28.64 -32.42 13.05
C GLU A 526 28.95 -33.61 13.93
N THR A 527 29.41 -34.70 13.32
CA THR A 527 29.86 -35.91 14.05
C THR A 527 31.15 -35.66 14.85
N SER A 528 32.07 -34.86 14.30
CA SER A 528 33.30 -34.45 14.99
C SER A 528 33.01 -33.51 16.16
N PHE A 529 32.07 -32.56 16.02
CA PHE A 529 31.67 -31.63 17.09
C PHE A 529 30.93 -32.35 18.22
N LYS A 530 30.01 -33.26 17.90
CA LYS A 530 29.32 -34.12 18.88
C LYS A 530 30.29 -35.06 19.61
N LYS A 531 31.27 -35.63 18.91
CA LYS A 531 32.34 -36.44 19.53
C LYS A 531 33.23 -35.60 20.43
N GLY A 532 33.58 -34.37 20.02
CA GLY A 532 34.37 -33.45 20.84
C GLY A 532 33.62 -33.01 22.10
N LEU A 533 32.34 -32.69 22.00
CA LEU A 533 31.48 -32.30 23.12
C LEU A 533 31.25 -33.47 24.08
N SER A 534 31.04 -34.70 23.58
CA SER A 534 30.90 -35.91 24.38
C SER A 534 32.21 -36.27 25.09
N ALA A 535 33.37 -36.05 24.43
CA ALA A 535 34.68 -36.25 25.06
C ALA A 535 34.93 -35.20 26.17
N MET A 536 34.54 -33.93 25.99
CA MET A 536 34.64 -32.90 27.04
C MET A 536 33.73 -33.17 28.23
N LEU A 537 32.50 -33.62 27.99
CA LEU A 537 31.53 -33.95 29.06
C LEU A 537 31.94 -35.21 29.86
N ASN A 538 32.73 -36.10 29.28
CA ASN A 538 33.26 -37.27 29.98
C ASN A 538 34.54 -36.97 30.79
N PHE A 539 35.13 -35.77 30.68
CA PHE A 539 36.29 -35.32 31.46
C PHE A 539 35.89 -34.34 32.59
N MET A 540 34.62 -33.96 32.71
CA MET A 540 34.06 -33.26 33.88
C MET A 540 33.26 -34.22 34.77
#